data_46f693f46112e055c54edd057a209dab
#
_entry.id   46f693f46112e055c54edd057a209dab
#
_cell.length_a   1.000
_cell.length_b   1.000
_cell.length_c   1.000
_cell.angle_alpha   90.00
_cell.angle_beta   90.00
_cell.angle_gamma   90.00
#
_symmetry.space_group_name_H-M   'P 1'
#
loop_
_entity.id
_entity.type
_entity.pdbx_description
1 polymer ?
#
loop_
_entity_poly.entity_id
_entity_poly.type
_entity_poly.pdbx_seq_one_letter_code
_entity_poly.pdbx_strand_id
1 'polypeptide(L)'
;MKIIVIAATKFEIQPAIQLFANTNIQFQVTGIGMLATAVSLTKLLLQHQPNLVIQAGIAGSFNANLPLGKVVVVESEIIGDLGVEEDDTWQDIFDKNLIGADSFPFKQKAITNPHLPKLNTLQLNEVAGITVNEISTNQQRIQQLQAKYNPTVEGMEGAALHYVCTDLNVPFIQIRSISNYIGERDKTKWQMQLSINNLNNTLHKILSNLLEE
;
A
#
# COMPACT_ATOMS: atom_id res chain seq x y z
N MET A 1 5.50 -20.35 -10.75
CA MET A 1 5.67 -19.46 -9.59
C MET A 1 4.35 -19.37 -8.82
N LYS A 2 4.37 -19.37 -7.47
CA LYS A 2 3.15 -19.21 -6.64
C LYS A 2 2.95 -17.76 -6.28
N ILE A 3 1.85 -17.15 -6.77
CA ILE A 3 1.54 -15.73 -6.60
C ILE A 3 0.29 -15.60 -5.74
N ILE A 4 0.32 -14.71 -4.76
CA ILE A 4 -0.85 -14.29 -4.00
C ILE A 4 -1.12 -12.80 -4.27
N VAL A 5 -2.33 -12.49 -4.73
CA VAL A 5 -2.83 -11.11 -4.86
C VAL A 5 -3.74 -10.82 -3.68
N ILE A 6 -3.46 -9.73 -2.97
CA ILE A 6 -4.26 -9.27 -1.84
C ILE A 6 -4.86 -7.88 -2.09
N ALA A 7 -6.02 -7.62 -1.52
CA ALA A 7 -6.64 -6.31 -1.46
C ALA A 7 -7.44 -6.17 -0.17
N ALA A 8 -7.71 -4.95 0.27
CA ALA A 8 -8.53 -4.69 1.44
C ALA A 8 -9.98 -5.13 1.21
N THR A 9 -10.49 -4.95 0.00
CA THR A 9 -11.87 -5.24 -0.38
C THR A 9 -11.95 -6.03 -1.68
N LYS A 10 -13.02 -6.81 -1.82
CA LYS A 10 -13.31 -7.53 -3.07
C LYS A 10 -13.55 -6.57 -4.23
N PHE A 11 -14.13 -5.41 -3.96
CA PHE A 11 -14.44 -4.38 -4.95
C PHE A 11 -13.20 -3.93 -5.73
N GLU A 12 -12.05 -3.83 -5.08
CA GLU A 12 -10.80 -3.39 -5.70
C GLU A 12 -10.27 -4.37 -6.75
N ILE A 13 -10.44 -5.67 -6.56
CA ILE A 13 -9.81 -6.72 -7.39
C ILE A 13 -10.80 -7.67 -8.07
N GLN A 14 -12.11 -7.40 -7.99
CA GLN A 14 -13.15 -8.28 -8.58
C GLN A 14 -12.93 -8.55 -10.09
N PRO A 15 -12.56 -7.56 -10.94
CA PRO A 15 -12.27 -7.82 -12.34
C PRO A 15 -11.09 -8.80 -12.55
N ALA A 16 -10.02 -8.64 -11.77
CA ALA A 16 -8.86 -9.52 -11.84
C ALA A 16 -9.20 -10.95 -11.38
N ILE A 17 -9.98 -11.11 -10.31
CA ILE A 17 -10.43 -12.42 -9.84
C ILE A 17 -11.16 -13.16 -10.96
N GLN A 18 -12.04 -12.49 -11.70
CA GLN A 18 -12.80 -13.10 -12.79
C GLN A 18 -11.90 -13.49 -13.96
N LEU A 19 -10.95 -12.62 -14.32
CA LEU A 19 -10.07 -12.82 -15.45
C LEU A 19 -9.07 -13.97 -15.24
N PHE A 20 -8.57 -14.12 -14.03
CA PHE A 20 -7.57 -15.14 -13.68
C PHE A 20 -8.14 -16.35 -12.93
N ALA A 21 -9.47 -16.57 -12.99
CA ALA A 21 -10.16 -17.66 -12.28
C ALA A 21 -9.62 -19.07 -12.59
N ASN A 22 -9.07 -19.27 -13.79
CA ASN A 22 -8.53 -20.56 -14.25
C ASN A 22 -6.99 -20.62 -14.20
N THR A 23 -6.36 -19.82 -13.37
CA THR A 23 -4.90 -19.80 -13.17
C THR A 23 -4.53 -20.25 -11.76
N ASN A 24 -3.24 -20.45 -11.52
CA ASN A 24 -2.70 -20.78 -10.19
C ASN A 24 -2.49 -19.54 -9.29
N ILE A 25 -3.04 -18.38 -9.67
CA ILE A 25 -2.96 -17.16 -8.87
C ILE A 25 -4.03 -17.23 -7.78
N GLN A 26 -3.62 -17.07 -6.54
CA GLN A 26 -4.53 -16.99 -5.41
C GLN A 26 -4.91 -15.54 -5.13
N PHE A 27 -6.21 -15.25 -5.03
CA PHE A 27 -6.73 -13.94 -4.63
C PHE A 27 -7.30 -14.00 -3.23
N GLN A 28 -6.96 -13.01 -2.39
CA GLN A 28 -7.43 -12.94 -1.01
C GLN A 28 -7.84 -11.52 -0.62
N VAL A 29 -9.02 -11.40 -0.02
CA VAL A 29 -9.45 -10.17 0.65
C VAL A 29 -8.93 -10.22 2.09
N THR A 30 -8.08 -9.26 2.45
CA THR A 30 -7.45 -9.20 3.78
C THR A 30 -8.27 -8.45 4.83
N GLY A 31 -9.23 -7.64 4.39
CA GLY A 31 -9.96 -6.70 5.23
C GLY A 31 -9.31 -5.32 5.26
N ILE A 32 -10.04 -4.34 5.80
CA ILE A 32 -9.64 -2.95 5.85
C ILE A 32 -8.75 -2.70 7.08
N GLY A 33 -7.67 -1.96 6.88
CA GLY A 33 -6.76 -1.48 7.92
C GLY A 33 -5.57 -2.41 8.20
N MET A 34 -4.56 -1.85 8.87
CA MET A 34 -3.29 -2.53 9.14
C MET A 34 -3.45 -3.84 9.90
N LEU A 35 -4.27 -3.86 10.95
CA LEU A 35 -4.43 -5.05 11.80
C LEU A 35 -5.04 -6.22 11.02
N ALA A 36 -6.12 -5.98 10.27
CA ALA A 36 -6.80 -7.01 9.49
C ALA A 36 -5.84 -7.57 8.42
N THR A 37 -5.15 -6.68 7.72
CA THR A 37 -4.17 -7.04 6.69
C THR A 37 -3.01 -7.83 7.28
N ALA A 38 -2.40 -7.38 8.39
CA ALA A 38 -1.28 -8.07 9.02
C ALA A 38 -1.65 -9.49 9.45
N VAL A 39 -2.79 -9.67 10.14
CA VAL A 39 -3.24 -10.98 10.61
C VAL A 39 -3.56 -11.92 9.44
N SER A 40 -4.29 -11.42 8.43
CA SER A 40 -4.66 -12.22 7.26
C SER A 40 -3.43 -12.62 6.46
N LEU A 41 -2.54 -11.66 6.17
CA LEU A 41 -1.34 -11.89 5.38
C LEU A 41 -0.36 -12.84 6.08
N THR A 42 -0.12 -12.69 7.38
CA THR A 42 0.75 -13.59 8.13
C THR A 42 0.28 -15.04 8.02
N LYS A 43 -1.03 -15.29 8.22
CA LYS A 43 -1.61 -16.63 8.04
C LYS A 43 -1.39 -17.18 6.62
N LEU A 44 -1.65 -16.33 5.61
CA LEU A 44 -1.47 -16.72 4.21
C LEU A 44 -0.02 -17.09 3.90
N LEU A 45 0.94 -16.30 4.36
CA LEU A 45 2.37 -16.54 4.08
C LEU A 45 2.85 -17.83 4.74
N LEU A 46 2.48 -18.07 6.00
CA LEU A 46 2.85 -19.29 6.73
C LEU A 46 2.21 -20.55 6.13
N GLN A 47 0.95 -20.47 5.66
CA GLN A 47 0.24 -21.61 5.10
C GLN A 47 0.64 -21.91 3.67
N HIS A 48 0.87 -20.87 2.87
CA HIS A 48 1.01 -21.03 1.42
C HIS A 48 2.43 -20.87 0.89
N GLN A 49 3.33 -20.21 1.63
CA GLN A 49 4.71 -19.95 1.24
C GLN A 49 4.82 -19.45 -0.23
N PRO A 50 4.22 -18.31 -0.59
CA PRO A 50 4.24 -17.81 -1.96
C PRO A 50 5.64 -17.32 -2.35
N ASN A 51 5.92 -17.29 -3.65
CA ASN A 51 7.11 -16.67 -4.20
C ASN A 51 6.98 -15.15 -4.35
N LEU A 52 5.74 -14.66 -4.44
CA LEU A 52 5.44 -13.24 -4.61
C LEU A 52 4.06 -12.90 -4.04
N VAL A 53 3.99 -11.76 -3.33
CA VAL A 53 2.74 -11.12 -2.92
C VAL A 53 2.54 -9.84 -3.70
N ILE A 54 1.34 -9.63 -4.26
CA ILE A 54 0.95 -8.37 -4.90
C ILE A 54 -0.20 -7.77 -4.10
N GLN A 55 -0.01 -6.59 -3.53
CA GLN A 55 -1.12 -5.82 -2.96
C GLN A 55 -1.62 -4.83 -3.99
N ALA A 56 -2.91 -4.92 -4.32
CA ALA A 56 -3.58 -4.02 -5.24
C ALA A 56 -4.70 -3.26 -4.52
N GLY A 57 -4.72 -1.95 -4.64
CA GLY A 57 -5.73 -1.11 -3.99
C GLY A 57 -5.76 0.31 -4.53
N ILE A 58 -6.71 1.09 -4.06
CA ILE A 58 -6.77 2.53 -4.29
C ILE A 58 -6.08 3.29 -3.17
N ALA A 59 -5.76 4.56 -3.41
CA ALA A 59 -5.16 5.45 -2.41
C ALA A 59 -5.56 6.90 -2.65
N GLY A 60 -5.50 7.72 -1.59
CA GLY A 60 -5.51 9.17 -1.69
C GLY A 60 -4.11 9.70 -2.02
N SER A 61 -4.03 10.81 -2.75
CA SER A 61 -2.75 11.45 -3.06
C SER A 61 -2.57 12.78 -2.33
N PHE A 62 -1.39 13.00 -1.74
CA PHE A 62 -0.95 14.31 -1.26
C PHE A 62 -0.46 15.21 -2.39
N ASN A 63 -0.11 14.64 -3.55
CA ASN A 63 0.42 15.36 -4.70
C ASN A 63 -0.69 15.65 -5.72
N ALA A 64 -1.11 16.92 -5.81
CA ALA A 64 -2.14 17.36 -6.75
C ALA A 64 -1.71 17.28 -8.24
N ASN A 65 -0.41 17.15 -8.52
CA ASN A 65 0.09 16.97 -9.89
C ASN A 65 0.03 15.50 -10.35
N LEU A 66 -0.25 14.57 -9.44
CA LEU A 66 -0.44 13.16 -9.77
C LEU A 66 -1.90 12.94 -10.18
N PRO A 67 -2.21 12.65 -11.45
CA PRO A 67 -3.60 12.62 -11.91
C PRO A 67 -4.41 11.49 -11.26
N LEU A 68 -5.69 11.74 -11.03
CA LEU A 68 -6.64 10.72 -10.58
C LEU A 68 -6.69 9.56 -11.60
N GLY A 69 -6.78 8.35 -11.13
CA GLY A 69 -6.69 7.12 -11.94
C GLY A 69 -5.26 6.70 -12.30
N LYS A 70 -4.23 7.49 -11.99
CA LYS A 70 -2.84 7.08 -12.18
C LYS A 70 -2.52 5.90 -11.26
N VAL A 71 -1.90 4.85 -11.81
CA VAL A 71 -1.37 3.74 -11.02
C VAL A 71 0.10 4.01 -10.74
N VAL A 72 0.47 3.82 -9.48
CA VAL A 72 1.83 3.96 -8.97
C VAL A 72 2.24 2.69 -8.23
N VAL A 73 3.54 2.51 -8.02
CA VAL A 73 4.09 1.47 -7.16
C VAL A 73 4.68 2.12 -5.91
N VAL A 74 4.41 1.54 -4.75
CA VAL A 74 4.89 2.08 -3.47
C VAL A 74 6.23 1.43 -3.12
N GLU A 75 7.27 2.25 -3.01
CA GLU A 75 8.64 1.81 -2.70
C GLU A 75 8.89 1.66 -1.21
N SER A 76 8.21 2.47 -0.41
CA SER A 76 8.38 2.51 1.05
C SER A 76 7.09 2.93 1.74
N GLU A 77 6.90 2.46 2.97
CA GLU A 77 5.73 2.77 3.79
C GLU A 77 6.14 3.29 5.16
N ILE A 78 5.40 4.28 5.64
CA ILE A 78 5.50 4.81 7.00
C ILE A 78 4.19 4.57 7.73
N ILE A 79 4.23 4.24 9.02
CA ILE A 79 3.04 4.19 9.88
C ILE A 79 2.80 5.62 10.40
N GLY A 80 1.81 6.29 9.80
CA GLY A 80 1.60 7.73 9.97
C GLY A 80 0.96 8.15 11.28
N ASP A 81 0.30 7.23 11.98
CA ASP A 81 -0.46 7.50 13.22
C ASP A 81 0.03 6.67 14.41
N LEU A 82 1.29 6.21 14.36
CA LEU A 82 1.92 5.48 15.45
C LEU A 82 2.80 6.43 16.30
N GLY A 83 2.25 6.93 17.39
CA GLY A 83 2.92 7.89 18.24
C GLY A 83 2.01 8.51 19.28
N VAL A 84 2.33 9.71 19.72
CA VAL A 84 1.60 10.47 20.72
C VAL A 84 1.43 11.93 20.31
N GLU A 85 0.32 12.53 20.65
CA GLU A 85 0.07 13.96 20.55
C GLU A 85 0.10 14.54 21.96
N GLU A 86 1.11 15.39 22.23
CA GLU A 86 1.32 16.10 23.50
C GLU A 86 1.51 17.58 23.19
N ASP A 87 0.82 18.46 23.91
CA ASP A 87 0.91 19.91 23.76
C ASP A 87 0.76 20.37 22.30
N ASP A 88 -0.27 19.87 21.61
CA ASP A 88 -0.55 20.11 20.19
C ASP A 88 0.60 19.72 19.22
N THR A 89 1.54 18.93 19.70
CA THR A 89 2.68 18.45 18.90
C THR A 89 2.60 16.94 18.71
N TRP A 90 2.56 16.51 17.45
CA TRP A 90 2.65 15.09 17.07
C TRP A 90 4.09 14.61 17.12
N GLN A 91 4.33 13.55 17.87
CA GLN A 91 5.62 12.86 17.99
C GLN A 91 5.42 11.37 17.69
N ASP A 92 6.15 10.84 16.70
CA ASP A 92 6.12 9.40 16.41
C ASP A 92 6.93 8.60 17.46
N ILE A 93 6.84 7.29 17.39
CA ILE A 93 7.55 6.38 18.31
C ILE A 93 9.07 6.53 18.23
N PHE A 94 9.60 7.01 17.10
CA PHE A 94 11.03 7.25 16.90
C PHE A 94 11.48 8.55 17.57
N ASP A 95 10.67 9.62 17.49
CA ASP A 95 10.93 10.88 18.20
C ASP A 95 10.90 10.69 19.73
N LYS A 96 10.02 9.80 20.20
CA LYS A 96 9.93 9.42 21.62
C LYS A 96 11.03 8.43 22.04
N ASN A 97 11.92 8.03 21.12
CA ASN A 97 12.96 7.02 21.35
C ASN A 97 12.41 5.67 21.90
N LEU A 98 11.18 5.31 21.56
CA LEU A 98 10.61 4.02 21.93
C LEU A 98 11.20 2.90 21.07
N ILE A 99 11.61 3.23 19.84
CA ILE A 99 12.32 2.34 18.92
C ILE A 99 13.30 3.19 18.08
N GLY A 100 14.42 2.61 17.65
CA GLY A 100 15.37 3.29 16.77
C GLY A 100 14.83 3.42 15.35
N ALA A 101 15.16 4.54 14.69
CA ALA A 101 14.71 4.81 13.31
C ALA A 101 15.16 3.77 12.28
N ASP A 102 16.24 3.04 12.58
CA ASP A 102 16.82 1.97 11.75
C ASP A 102 16.68 0.58 12.40
N SER A 103 15.82 0.45 13.43
CA SER A 103 15.49 -0.86 14.00
C SER A 103 14.67 -1.68 13.00
N PHE A 104 15.09 -2.92 12.74
CA PHE A 104 14.37 -3.80 11.81
C PHE A 104 12.86 -3.87 12.12
N PRO A 105 11.99 -3.79 11.12
CA PRO A 105 12.26 -3.72 9.67
C PRO A 105 12.41 -2.29 9.12
N PHE A 106 12.57 -1.28 9.96
CA PHE A 106 12.64 0.13 9.57
C PHE A 106 14.02 0.52 9.05
N LYS A 107 14.04 1.45 8.10
CA LYS A 107 15.17 2.23 7.62
C LYS A 107 14.74 3.69 7.57
N GLN A 108 15.39 4.57 8.36
CA GLN A 108 15.01 5.99 8.44
C GLN A 108 13.50 6.17 8.67
N LYS A 109 12.94 5.39 9.63
CA LYS A 109 11.52 5.36 10.00
C LYS A 109 10.56 4.71 8.98
N ALA A 110 11.00 4.39 7.77
CA ALA A 110 10.19 3.75 6.72
C ALA A 110 10.51 2.25 6.58
N ILE A 111 9.57 1.50 6.03
CA ILE A 111 9.77 0.10 5.63
C ILE A 111 9.87 0.06 4.12
N THR A 112 11.08 -0.14 3.61
CA THR A 112 11.40 -0.09 2.18
C THR A 112 11.25 -1.47 1.54
N ASN A 113 10.79 -1.53 0.30
CA ASN A 113 10.72 -2.76 -0.48
C ASN A 113 12.06 -3.03 -1.22
N PRO A 114 12.91 -3.95 -0.75
CA PRO A 114 14.20 -4.20 -1.37
C PRO A 114 14.10 -4.94 -2.71
N HIS A 115 12.93 -5.51 -3.02
CA HIS A 115 12.70 -6.30 -4.24
C HIS A 115 12.15 -5.45 -5.39
N LEU A 116 11.73 -4.20 -5.12
CA LEU A 116 11.05 -3.34 -6.09
C LEU A 116 11.82 -3.15 -7.40
N PRO A 117 13.15 -2.92 -7.41
CA PRO A 117 13.88 -2.72 -8.66
C PRO A 117 13.79 -3.89 -9.66
N LYS A 118 13.53 -5.11 -9.16
CA LYS A 118 13.34 -6.30 -9.99
C LYS A 118 11.87 -6.55 -10.35
N LEU A 119 10.95 -6.08 -9.50
CA LEU A 119 9.52 -6.37 -9.62
C LEU A 119 8.74 -5.28 -10.39
N ASN A 120 9.27 -4.06 -10.49
CA ASN A 120 8.64 -2.96 -11.22
C ASN A 120 8.88 -3.06 -12.73
N THR A 121 8.50 -4.19 -13.34
CA THR A 121 8.75 -4.49 -14.76
C THR A 121 7.99 -3.56 -15.71
N LEU A 122 6.90 -2.95 -15.26
CA LEU A 122 6.13 -1.96 -16.03
C LEU A 122 6.65 -0.53 -15.89
N GLN A 123 7.74 -0.32 -15.15
CA GLN A 123 8.33 1.01 -14.90
C GLN A 123 7.30 2.02 -14.39
N LEU A 124 6.44 1.59 -13.46
CA LEU A 124 5.49 2.46 -12.80
C LEU A 124 6.24 3.51 -11.96
N ASN A 125 5.63 4.69 -11.77
CA ASN A 125 6.19 5.71 -10.91
C ASN A 125 6.33 5.17 -9.48
N GLU A 126 7.54 5.18 -8.95
CA GLU A 126 7.84 4.80 -7.56
C GLU A 126 7.51 5.97 -6.64
N VAL A 127 6.81 5.69 -5.55
CA VAL A 127 6.34 6.72 -4.61
C VAL A 127 6.46 6.25 -3.17
N ALA A 128 6.65 7.20 -2.25
CA ALA A 128 6.55 6.94 -0.81
C ALA A 128 5.08 6.91 -0.37
N GLY A 129 4.72 5.88 0.40
CA GLY A 129 3.41 5.71 1.01
C GLY A 129 3.39 6.04 2.50
N ILE A 130 2.22 6.37 2.99
CA ILE A 130 1.92 6.44 4.42
C ILE A 130 0.66 5.64 4.71
N THR A 131 0.70 4.84 5.77
CA THR A 131 -0.46 4.07 6.22
C THR A 131 -0.99 4.65 7.52
N VAL A 132 -2.30 4.85 7.57
CA VAL A 132 -3.03 5.38 8.72
C VAL A 132 -4.24 4.52 9.07
N ASN A 133 -4.62 4.46 10.34
CA ASN A 133 -5.89 3.84 10.77
C ASN A 133 -7.06 4.82 10.66
N GLU A 134 -6.79 6.12 10.71
CA GLU A 134 -7.77 7.18 10.52
C GLU A 134 -7.39 8.02 9.30
N ILE A 135 -8.27 8.03 8.28
CA ILE A 135 -8.08 8.80 7.04
C ILE A 135 -7.89 10.29 7.36
N SER A 136 -6.85 10.88 6.80
CA SER A 136 -6.48 12.28 7.03
C SER A 136 -7.48 13.25 6.41
N THR A 137 -8.26 13.94 7.25
CA THR A 137 -9.26 14.93 6.85
C THR A 137 -9.03 16.32 7.46
N ASN A 138 -8.35 16.38 8.60
CA ASN A 138 -7.97 17.61 9.26
C ASN A 138 -6.76 18.23 8.56
N GLN A 139 -6.89 19.50 8.14
CA GLN A 139 -5.85 20.22 7.38
C GLN A 139 -4.54 20.37 8.16
N GLN A 140 -4.60 20.62 9.47
CA GLN A 140 -3.41 20.71 10.31
C GLN A 140 -2.67 19.37 10.36
N ARG A 141 -3.41 18.27 10.53
CA ARG A 141 -2.85 16.92 10.50
C ARG A 141 -2.23 16.59 9.14
N ILE A 142 -2.90 16.93 8.05
CA ILE A 142 -2.38 16.75 6.68
C ILE A 142 -1.04 17.47 6.52
N GLN A 143 -0.96 18.73 6.95
CA GLN A 143 0.27 19.52 6.87
C GLN A 143 1.40 18.93 7.75
N GLN A 144 1.08 18.45 8.95
CA GLN A 144 2.04 17.78 9.82
C GLN A 144 2.61 16.51 9.16
N LEU A 145 1.78 15.66 8.57
CA LEU A 145 2.21 14.46 7.86
C LEU A 145 3.08 14.79 6.65
N GLN A 146 2.70 15.79 5.86
CA GLN A 146 3.48 16.25 4.71
C GLN A 146 4.83 16.81 5.14
N ALA A 147 4.86 17.68 6.14
CA ALA A 147 6.10 18.29 6.62
C ALA A 147 7.08 17.27 7.22
N LYS A 148 6.54 16.26 7.93
CA LYS A 148 7.34 15.28 8.64
C LYS A 148 7.84 14.14 7.76
N TYR A 149 6.99 13.61 6.88
CA TYR A 149 7.24 12.37 6.15
C TYR A 149 7.28 12.54 4.64
N ASN A 150 6.78 13.66 4.12
CA ASN A 150 6.68 13.94 2.67
C ASN A 150 6.10 12.77 1.85
N PRO A 151 4.99 12.14 2.28
CA PRO A 151 4.42 11.02 1.56
C PRO A 151 3.75 11.49 0.28
N THR A 152 3.70 10.61 -0.71
CA THR A 152 2.97 10.85 -1.96
C THR A 152 1.54 10.30 -1.89
N VAL A 153 1.36 9.13 -1.27
CA VAL A 153 0.05 8.46 -1.19
C VAL A 153 -0.28 8.05 0.24
N GLU A 154 -1.59 8.04 0.57
CA GLU A 154 -2.13 7.55 1.84
C GLU A 154 -3.04 6.35 1.58
N GLY A 155 -2.82 5.30 2.37
CA GLY A 155 -3.66 4.12 2.44
C GLY A 155 -3.87 3.66 3.87
N MET A 156 -4.50 2.50 4.04
CA MET A 156 -4.79 1.93 5.37
C MET A 156 -4.11 0.56 5.61
N GLU A 157 -3.43 -0.02 4.63
CA GLU A 157 -2.92 -1.39 4.69
C GLU A 157 -1.44 -1.55 4.30
N GLY A 158 -0.86 -0.58 3.59
CA GLY A 158 0.44 -0.72 2.94
C GLY A 158 1.57 -1.06 3.90
N ALA A 159 1.64 -0.38 5.05
CA ALA A 159 2.65 -0.67 6.06
C ALA A 159 2.55 -2.11 6.61
N ALA A 160 1.35 -2.68 6.69
CA ALA A 160 1.18 -4.08 7.10
C ALA A 160 1.74 -5.05 6.06
N LEU A 161 1.56 -4.78 4.75
CA LEU A 161 2.21 -5.57 3.71
C LEU A 161 3.73 -5.50 3.84
N HIS A 162 4.28 -4.29 3.86
CA HIS A 162 5.73 -4.06 3.91
C HIS A 162 6.34 -4.72 5.15
N TYR A 163 5.71 -4.54 6.33
CA TYR A 163 6.17 -5.12 7.58
C TYR A 163 6.20 -6.65 7.52
N VAL A 164 5.05 -7.28 7.24
CA VAL A 164 4.90 -8.73 7.30
C VAL A 164 5.76 -9.43 6.24
N CYS A 165 5.80 -8.89 5.01
CA CYS A 165 6.60 -9.48 3.95
C CYS A 165 8.11 -9.31 4.20
N THR A 166 8.55 -8.19 4.79
CA THR A 166 9.94 -7.97 5.17
C THR A 166 10.34 -8.91 6.32
N ASP A 167 9.50 -9.02 7.34
CA ASP A 167 9.73 -9.89 8.51
C ASP A 167 9.84 -11.38 8.13
N LEU A 168 8.99 -11.83 7.22
CA LEU A 168 8.98 -13.22 6.72
C LEU A 168 9.85 -13.43 5.47
N ASN A 169 10.58 -12.40 5.02
CA ASN A 169 11.47 -12.45 3.84
C ASN A 169 10.77 -12.96 2.57
N VAL A 170 9.56 -12.46 2.31
CA VAL A 170 8.77 -12.80 1.11
C VAL A 170 8.79 -11.63 0.14
N PRO A 171 9.14 -11.83 -1.15
CA PRO A 171 9.07 -10.79 -2.17
C PRO A 171 7.65 -10.24 -2.33
N PHE A 172 7.54 -8.92 -2.48
CA PHE A 172 6.24 -8.27 -2.63
C PHE A 172 6.29 -7.04 -3.52
N ILE A 173 5.14 -6.65 -4.06
CA ILE A 173 4.91 -5.38 -4.74
C ILE A 173 3.58 -4.79 -4.30
N GLN A 174 3.54 -3.49 -4.08
CA GLN A 174 2.33 -2.74 -3.74
C GLN A 174 2.00 -1.77 -4.86
N ILE A 175 0.85 -1.95 -5.50
CA ILE A 175 0.34 -1.01 -6.50
C ILE A 175 -0.89 -0.27 -5.97
N ARG A 176 -0.94 1.04 -6.24
CA ARG A 176 -2.06 1.90 -5.85
C ARG A 176 -2.53 2.73 -7.02
N SER A 177 -3.85 2.83 -7.20
CA SER A 177 -4.46 3.77 -8.15
C SER A 177 -5.04 4.95 -7.39
N ILE A 178 -4.75 6.16 -7.84
CA ILE A 178 -5.14 7.40 -7.15
C ILE A 178 -6.63 7.64 -7.35
N SER A 179 -7.42 7.56 -6.28
CA SER A 179 -8.87 7.75 -6.32
C SER A 179 -9.33 9.16 -5.98
N ASN A 180 -8.58 9.86 -5.14
CA ASN A 180 -8.89 11.20 -4.64
C ASN A 180 -7.62 11.91 -4.16
N TYR A 181 -7.72 13.21 -3.93
CA TYR A 181 -6.69 13.97 -3.21
C TYR A 181 -7.00 13.98 -1.71
N ILE A 182 -5.94 13.97 -0.89
CA ILE A 182 -6.06 13.98 0.57
C ILE A 182 -6.75 15.27 1.03
N GLY A 183 -7.68 15.13 1.99
CA GLY A 183 -8.51 16.23 2.48
C GLY A 183 -9.79 16.47 1.69
N GLU A 184 -9.91 15.97 0.44
CA GLU A 184 -11.16 16.07 -0.33
C GLU A 184 -12.20 15.06 0.18
N ARG A 185 -13.31 15.54 0.72
CA ARG A 185 -14.40 14.71 1.27
C ARG A 185 -15.64 14.67 0.38
N ASP A 186 -15.71 15.53 -0.62
CA ASP A 186 -16.76 15.47 -1.63
C ASP A 186 -16.53 14.25 -2.54
N LYS A 187 -17.30 13.20 -2.28
CA LYS A 187 -17.19 11.94 -3.03
C LYS A 187 -17.53 12.07 -4.52
N THR A 188 -18.19 13.15 -4.94
CA THR A 188 -18.49 13.40 -6.35
C THR A 188 -17.23 13.74 -7.16
N LYS A 189 -16.17 14.21 -6.47
CA LYS A 189 -14.88 14.50 -7.07
C LYS A 189 -13.94 13.29 -7.11
N TRP A 190 -14.32 12.19 -6.46
CA TRP A 190 -13.52 10.97 -6.44
C TRP A 190 -13.69 10.20 -7.74
N GLN A 191 -12.60 9.68 -8.26
CA GLN A 191 -12.58 8.90 -9.50
C GLN A 191 -12.48 7.40 -9.21
N MET A 192 -13.38 6.90 -8.35
CA MET A 192 -13.36 5.50 -7.88
C MET A 192 -13.38 4.48 -9.03
N GLN A 193 -14.33 4.60 -9.96
CA GLN A 193 -14.49 3.66 -11.05
C GLN A 193 -13.28 3.68 -12.00
N LEU A 194 -12.80 4.88 -12.35
CA LEU A 194 -11.59 5.05 -13.16
C LEU A 194 -10.39 4.39 -12.49
N SER A 195 -10.21 4.61 -11.18
CA SER A 195 -9.10 4.07 -10.41
C SER A 195 -9.14 2.55 -10.33
N ILE A 196 -10.31 1.96 -10.09
CA ILE A 196 -10.50 0.51 -10.08
C ILE A 196 -10.20 -0.10 -11.47
N ASN A 197 -10.68 0.52 -12.53
CA ASN A 197 -10.43 0.05 -13.90
C ASN A 197 -8.93 0.07 -14.23
N ASN A 198 -8.25 1.19 -13.94
CA ASN A 198 -6.82 1.34 -14.22
C ASN A 198 -5.97 0.42 -13.34
N LEU A 199 -6.35 0.24 -12.07
CA LEU A 199 -5.72 -0.71 -11.16
C LEU A 199 -5.75 -2.12 -11.74
N ASN A 200 -6.94 -2.60 -12.15
CA ASN A 200 -7.12 -3.94 -12.68
C ASN A 200 -6.45 -4.14 -14.05
N ASN A 201 -6.44 -3.13 -14.91
CA ASN A 201 -5.70 -3.16 -16.17
C ASN A 201 -4.17 -3.27 -15.94
N THR A 202 -3.65 -2.57 -14.94
CA THR A 202 -2.24 -2.65 -14.56
C THR A 202 -1.92 -4.00 -13.92
N LEU A 203 -2.76 -4.45 -13.00
CA LEU A 203 -2.63 -5.77 -12.35
C LEU A 203 -2.66 -6.89 -13.40
N HIS A 204 -3.57 -6.81 -14.39
CA HIS A 204 -3.61 -7.75 -15.51
C HIS A 204 -2.27 -7.83 -16.24
N LYS A 205 -1.68 -6.69 -16.61
CA LYS A 205 -0.37 -6.66 -17.30
C LYS A 205 0.74 -7.29 -16.46
N ILE A 206 0.80 -6.97 -15.15
CA ILE A 206 1.79 -7.56 -14.25
C ILE A 206 1.62 -9.08 -14.19
N LEU A 207 0.39 -9.56 -13.97
CA LEU A 207 0.13 -10.99 -13.82
C LEU A 207 0.35 -11.77 -15.13
N SER A 208 -0.02 -11.19 -16.29
CA SER A 208 0.24 -11.82 -17.58
C SER A 208 1.73 -11.98 -17.85
N ASN A 209 2.53 -10.93 -17.62
CA ASN A 209 3.99 -11.02 -17.78
C ASN A 209 4.59 -12.11 -16.87
N LEU A 210 4.12 -12.21 -15.61
CA LEU A 210 4.61 -13.22 -14.65
C LEU A 210 4.17 -14.66 -14.95
N LEU A 211 3.15 -14.86 -15.77
CA LEU A 211 2.70 -16.19 -16.23
C LEU A 211 3.39 -16.65 -17.51
N GLU A 212 3.99 -15.73 -18.27
CA GLU A 212 4.74 -16.01 -19.51
C GLU A 212 6.22 -16.37 -19.23
N GLU A 213 6.74 -16.03 -18.04
CA GLU A 213 8.07 -16.43 -17.55
C GLU A 213 8.07 -17.83 -16.91
#